data_6cefaedf56fd3d0ea61f6709effe15d4
#
_entry.id   6cefaedf56fd3d0ea61f6709effe15d4
#
_cell.length_a   1.000
_cell.length_b   1.000
_cell.length_c   1.000
_cell.angle_alpha   90.00
_cell.angle_beta   90.00
_cell.angle_gamma   90.00
#
_symmetry.space_group_name_H-M   'P 1'
#
loop_
_entity.id
_entity.type
_entity.pdbx_description
1 polymer ?
#
loop_
_entity_poly.entity_id
_entity_poly.type
_entity_poly.pdbx_seq_one_letter_code
_entity_poly.pdbx_strand_id
1 'polypeptide(L)'
;MSEERVVILDGTHPGEEDLAPVFSILLKEIKASGAQIQVFSLRHLKLAYCIGDFGCWVEKPGVCRFGEAAGREILQSIIQSDTTILFAPVVFGGYSSQLKQIVDRFASLLLPYFSSYHGEMHHRPRYPHFPRLVGVGVQTSLNAVNAHLFKIVVGRNAINFHASSFAAGVVQITDSPEYLREELRSLLTRKDPSPWGPVMRSITAPADAYASRSELDGAYRALLIVGSPKTLSPSTSSVLGNYLLDRLKEYGWETDSLTLKPSLQTEKGQTELLAAVDRADLLLFAFPLYIDTLPFLMTRALEVIAEHRLSTSHPRLQLLFAISNNGFVESYQNNLALAICQRFAAETGMAWMGGLAMGAGEAISGGQPLKPFRAFGVPCAHVIRALDVAGAALAQGQAVPAEASQGIARNPIPHAPFAAWRWIAAKTANRQMWDKRAAENGLSKSKMLAQPYRNMRN
;
A
#
# COMPACT_ATOMS: atom_id res chain seq x y z
N MET A 1 -20.86 31.69 9.36
CA MET A 1 -19.84 30.63 9.23
C MET A 1 -20.40 29.64 8.21
N SER A 2 -19.62 29.22 7.21
CA SER A 2 -20.07 28.18 6.28
C SER A 2 -20.23 26.86 7.05
N GLU A 3 -21.29 26.09 6.79
CA GLU A 3 -21.45 24.75 7.35
C GLU A 3 -20.26 23.87 6.99
N GLU A 4 -19.75 23.07 7.94
CA GLU A 4 -18.69 22.07 7.71
C GLU A 4 -19.17 21.04 6.70
N ARG A 5 -18.31 20.67 5.73
CA ARG A 5 -18.59 19.61 4.75
C ARG A 5 -17.81 18.37 5.09
N VAL A 6 -18.53 17.29 5.30
CA VAL A 6 -17.97 15.98 5.62
C VAL A 6 -18.24 15.02 4.48
N VAL A 7 -17.18 14.44 3.94
CA VAL A 7 -17.24 13.34 2.96
C VAL A 7 -16.89 12.04 3.66
N ILE A 8 -17.71 11.01 3.49
CA ILE A 8 -17.50 9.67 4.05
C ILE A 8 -17.28 8.70 2.89
N LEU A 9 -16.14 8.00 2.91
CA LEU A 9 -15.87 6.86 2.04
C LEU A 9 -16.15 5.58 2.83
N ASP A 10 -17.28 4.95 2.54
CA ASP A 10 -17.69 3.69 3.14
C ASP A 10 -17.07 2.53 2.34
N GLY A 11 -16.02 1.93 2.90
CA GLY A 11 -15.26 0.84 2.32
C GLY A 11 -15.68 -0.55 2.81
N THR A 12 -16.91 -0.72 3.31
CA THR A 12 -17.45 -2.03 3.68
C THR A 12 -17.67 -2.89 2.43
N HIS A 13 -17.44 -4.21 2.56
CA HIS A 13 -17.73 -5.14 1.48
C HIS A 13 -19.25 -5.47 1.40
N PRO A 14 -19.73 -5.97 0.25
CA PRO A 14 -21.02 -6.65 0.21
C PRO A 14 -21.05 -7.82 1.23
N GLY A 15 -22.12 -7.96 1.99
CA GLY A 15 -22.25 -8.98 3.02
C GLY A 15 -21.77 -8.59 4.43
N GLU A 16 -21.22 -7.38 4.60
CA GLU A 16 -20.79 -6.86 5.92
C GLU A 16 -21.86 -5.92 6.53
N GLU A 17 -23.11 -6.38 6.55
CA GLU A 17 -24.23 -5.62 7.10
C GLU A 17 -24.13 -5.42 8.63
N ASP A 18 -23.36 -6.23 9.32
CA ASP A 18 -23.08 -6.16 10.75
C ASP A 18 -22.29 -4.89 11.15
N LEU A 19 -21.65 -4.21 10.21
CA LEU A 19 -21.00 -2.92 10.42
C LEU A 19 -22.01 -1.74 10.41
N ALA A 20 -23.22 -1.94 9.92
CA ALA A 20 -24.22 -0.87 9.77
C ALA A 20 -24.61 -0.17 11.09
N PRO A 21 -24.69 -0.82 12.26
CA PRO A 21 -24.95 -0.14 13.53
C PRO A 21 -23.87 0.90 13.86
N VAL A 22 -22.56 0.58 13.70
CA VAL A 22 -21.45 1.50 13.92
C VAL A 22 -21.55 2.69 12.97
N PHE A 23 -21.77 2.41 11.68
CA PHE A 23 -21.94 3.46 10.66
C PHE A 23 -23.13 4.39 10.97
N SER A 24 -24.25 3.83 11.44
CA SER A 24 -25.44 4.61 11.81
C SER A 24 -25.17 5.54 12.99
N ILE A 25 -24.39 5.11 13.98
CA ILE A 25 -23.98 5.95 15.11
C ILE A 25 -23.06 7.07 14.61
N LEU A 26 -22.06 6.75 13.78
CA LEU A 26 -21.17 7.76 13.17
C LEU A 26 -21.98 8.85 12.44
N LEU A 27 -22.94 8.47 11.61
CA LEU A 27 -23.81 9.43 10.90
C LEU A 27 -24.62 10.31 11.86
N LYS A 28 -25.11 9.76 12.97
CA LYS A 28 -25.85 10.54 13.97
C LYS A 28 -24.96 11.57 14.65
N GLU A 29 -23.72 11.20 15.02
CA GLU A 29 -22.77 12.11 15.66
C GLU A 29 -22.35 13.26 14.71
N ILE A 30 -22.14 12.97 13.42
CA ILE A 30 -21.82 14.02 12.44
C ILE A 30 -23.04 14.93 12.20
N LYS A 31 -24.26 14.38 12.06
CA LYS A 31 -25.47 15.19 11.92
C LYS A 31 -25.71 16.11 13.12
N ALA A 32 -25.41 15.64 14.32
CA ALA A 32 -25.54 16.42 15.53
C ALA A 32 -24.63 17.65 15.58
N SER A 33 -23.51 17.65 14.83
CA SER A 33 -22.61 18.82 14.69
C SER A 33 -23.14 19.88 13.70
N GLY A 34 -24.22 19.61 12.95
CA GLY A 34 -24.74 20.50 11.91
C GLY A 34 -23.98 20.46 10.59
N ALA A 35 -23.10 19.47 10.38
CA ALA A 35 -22.30 19.35 9.16
C ALA A 35 -23.14 18.83 7.96
N GLN A 36 -22.79 19.30 6.76
CA GLN A 36 -23.29 18.72 5.50
C GLN A 36 -22.54 17.41 5.22
N ILE A 37 -23.27 16.32 5.03
CA ILE A 37 -22.69 14.98 4.83
C ILE A 37 -22.91 14.51 3.41
N GLN A 38 -21.84 14.05 2.76
CA GLN A 38 -21.90 13.27 1.52
C GLN A 38 -21.29 11.89 1.76
N VAL A 39 -22.04 10.82 1.49
CA VAL A 39 -21.60 9.44 1.66
C VAL A 39 -21.40 8.77 0.31
N PHE A 40 -20.26 8.11 0.15
CA PHE A 40 -19.98 7.22 -0.97
C PHE A 40 -19.86 5.78 -0.48
N SER A 41 -20.91 4.97 -0.64
CA SER A 41 -20.87 3.54 -0.38
C SER A 41 -20.16 2.83 -1.54
N LEU A 42 -18.87 2.58 -1.38
CA LEU A 42 -17.98 2.16 -2.47
C LEU A 42 -18.38 0.81 -3.07
N ARG A 43 -18.98 -0.09 -2.28
CA ARG A 43 -19.49 -1.40 -2.74
C ARG A 43 -20.58 -1.32 -3.82
N HIS A 44 -21.25 -0.17 -3.96
CA HIS A 44 -22.29 0.05 -4.97
C HIS A 44 -21.78 0.80 -6.20
N LEU A 45 -20.49 1.16 -6.22
CA LEU A 45 -19.89 1.94 -7.28
C LEU A 45 -18.97 1.08 -8.15
N LYS A 46 -19.10 1.23 -9.47
CA LYS A 46 -18.14 0.65 -10.41
C LYS A 46 -16.94 1.58 -10.53
N LEU A 47 -15.91 1.32 -9.73
CA LEU A 47 -14.68 2.09 -9.73
C LEU A 47 -13.56 1.33 -10.43
N ALA A 48 -12.78 2.03 -11.24
CA ALA A 48 -11.50 1.52 -11.72
C ALA A 48 -10.44 1.66 -10.63
N TYR A 49 -9.53 0.70 -10.52
CA TYR A 49 -8.37 0.80 -9.64
C TYR A 49 -7.20 1.52 -10.32
N CYS A 50 -6.27 2.04 -9.53
CA CYS A 50 -5.06 2.69 -10.04
C CYS A 50 -4.11 1.66 -10.68
N ILE A 51 -3.73 1.87 -11.93
CA ILE A 51 -2.77 1.00 -12.64
C ILE A 51 -1.33 1.50 -12.59
N GLY A 52 -1.06 2.62 -11.93
CA GLY A 52 0.28 3.17 -11.76
C GLY A 52 0.97 3.61 -13.04
N ASP A 53 0.21 4.05 -14.04
CA ASP A 53 0.74 4.53 -15.33
C ASP A 53 1.22 5.97 -15.29
N PHE A 54 0.91 6.68 -14.21
CA PHE A 54 1.21 8.09 -14.01
C PHE A 54 0.54 9.06 -15.01
N GLY A 55 -0.43 8.59 -15.81
CA GLY A 55 -1.18 9.43 -16.77
C GLY A 55 -1.87 10.62 -16.10
N CYS A 56 -2.30 10.46 -14.83
CA CYS A 56 -2.85 11.55 -14.01
C CYS A 56 -1.83 12.62 -13.61
N TRP A 57 -0.55 12.44 -13.94
CA TRP A 57 0.50 13.43 -13.75
C TRP A 57 1.02 13.99 -15.07
N VAL A 58 1.25 13.12 -16.08
CA VAL A 58 2.00 13.47 -17.28
C VAL A 58 1.18 13.46 -18.57
N GLU A 59 -0.10 13.11 -18.54
CA GLU A 59 -1.03 13.15 -19.69
C GLU A 59 -2.21 14.10 -19.41
N LYS A 60 -2.92 13.89 -18.29
CA LYS A 60 -4.06 14.69 -17.83
C LYS A 60 -3.85 15.13 -16.38
N PRO A 61 -3.02 16.15 -16.10
CA PRO A 61 -2.63 16.53 -14.77
C PRO A 61 -3.81 16.72 -13.80
N GLY A 62 -3.82 15.94 -12.72
CA GLY A 62 -4.85 15.95 -11.69
C GLY A 62 -6.09 15.12 -11.99
N VAL A 63 -6.21 14.51 -13.18
CA VAL A 63 -7.37 13.70 -13.57
C VAL A 63 -6.93 12.26 -13.85
N CYS A 64 -7.58 11.30 -13.19
CA CYS A 64 -7.31 9.89 -13.46
C CYS A 64 -7.69 9.53 -14.92
N ARG A 65 -6.88 8.70 -15.58
CA ARG A 65 -7.13 8.19 -16.94
C ARG A 65 -8.49 7.50 -17.06
N PHE A 66 -8.83 6.69 -16.06
CA PHE A 66 -10.15 6.08 -15.94
C PHE A 66 -11.13 7.13 -15.43
N GLY A 67 -11.65 7.90 -16.34
CA GLY A 67 -12.47 9.08 -16.07
C GLY A 67 -13.94 8.78 -15.78
N GLU A 68 -14.26 7.62 -15.12
CA GLU A 68 -15.63 7.34 -14.71
C GLU A 68 -16.17 8.44 -13.76
N ALA A 69 -17.47 8.75 -13.91
CA ALA A 69 -18.09 9.87 -13.20
C ALA A 69 -17.95 9.75 -11.68
N ALA A 70 -18.23 8.57 -11.12
CA ALA A 70 -18.17 8.31 -9.68
C ALA A 70 -16.77 8.57 -9.08
N GLY A 71 -15.71 8.08 -9.72
CA GLY A 71 -14.35 8.30 -9.22
C GLY A 71 -13.91 9.76 -9.27
N ARG A 72 -14.35 10.52 -10.29
CA ARG A 72 -14.10 11.96 -10.36
C ARG A 72 -14.88 12.72 -9.30
N GLU A 73 -16.14 12.38 -9.12
CA GLU A 73 -16.99 12.97 -8.10
C GLU A 73 -16.41 12.79 -6.69
N ILE A 74 -15.95 11.57 -6.35
CA ILE A 74 -15.31 11.29 -5.06
C ILE A 74 -14.09 12.19 -4.86
N LEU A 75 -13.14 12.21 -5.83
CA LEU A 75 -11.92 13.01 -5.71
C LEU A 75 -12.20 14.51 -5.63
N GLN A 76 -13.21 14.99 -6.35
CA GLN A 76 -13.66 16.38 -6.28
C GLN A 76 -14.28 16.68 -4.92
N SER A 77 -15.16 15.83 -4.41
CA SER A 77 -15.81 16.00 -3.13
C SER A 77 -14.80 16.02 -1.98
N ILE A 78 -13.77 15.17 -2.03
CA ILE A 78 -12.66 15.18 -1.07
C ILE A 78 -11.98 16.54 -1.02
N ILE A 79 -11.54 17.06 -2.17
CA ILE A 79 -10.84 18.37 -2.21
C ILE A 79 -11.74 19.53 -1.79
N GLN A 80 -13.05 19.37 -1.91
CA GLN A 80 -14.04 20.39 -1.57
C GLN A 80 -14.59 20.23 -0.15
N SER A 81 -14.21 19.18 0.57
CA SER A 81 -14.63 18.94 1.96
C SER A 81 -13.69 19.61 2.96
N ASP A 82 -14.18 19.78 4.19
CA ASP A 82 -13.40 20.19 5.35
C ASP A 82 -12.85 18.96 6.09
N THR A 83 -13.62 17.86 6.08
CA THR A 83 -13.26 16.58 6.69
C THR A 83 -13.58 15.42 5.74
N THR A 84 -12.62 14.52 5.53
CA THR A 84 -12.83 13.24 4.83
C THR A 84 -12.71 12.09 5.83
N ILE A 85 -13.74 11.24 5.89
CA ILE A 85 -13.79 10.07 6.77
C ILE A 85 -13.58 8.80 5.95
N LEU A 86 -12.62 7.98 6.36
CA LEU A 86 -12.35 6.66 5.82
C LEU A 86 -12.95 5.63 6.78
N PHE A 87 -14.11 5.07 6.43
CA PHE A 87 -14.81 4.04 7.22
C PHE A 87 -14.61 2.68 6.54
N ALA A 88 -14.06 1.70 7.26
CA ALA A 88 -13.84 0.38 6.70
C ALA A 88 -13.64 -0.70 7.77
N PRO A 89 -13.89 -1.98 7.45
CA PRO A 89 -13.35 -3.08 8.23
C PRO A 89 -11.81 -3.02 8.22
N VAL A 90 -11.21 -3.44 9.33
CA VAL A 90 -9.75 -3.52 9.45
C VAL A 90 -9.29 -4.88 8.92
N VAL A 91 -8.55 -4.87 7.80
CA VAL A 91 -8.08 -6.07 7.12
C VAL A 91 -6.56 -6.19 7.34
N PHE A 92 -6.13 -7.15 8.16
CA PHE A 92 -4.71 -7.38 8.52
C PHE A 92 -3.99 -6.13 9.02
N GLY A 93 -4.71 -5.20 9.63
CA GLY A 93 -4.18 -3.90 10.06
C GLY A 93 -4.19 -2.81 8.96
N GLY A 94 -4.70 -3.10 7.77
CA GLY A 94 -4.90 -2.15 6.67
C GLY A 94 -6.36 -1.84 6.40
N TYR A 95 -6.60 -1.17 5.27
CA TYR A 95 -7.93 -0.94 4.73
C TYR A 95 -8.47 -2.19 4.04
N SER A 96 -9.79 -2.28 3.90
CA SER A 96 -10.43 -3.19 2.93
C SER A 96 -10.01 -2.86 1.50
N SER A 97 -10.08 -3.84 0.61
CA SER A 97 -9.81 -3.59 -0.81
C SER A 97 -10.82 -2.60 -1.41
N GLN A 98 -12.07 -2.58 -0.95
CA GLN A 98 -13.07 -1.60 -1.38
C GLN A 98 -12.61 -0.16 -1.13
N LEU A 99 -12.10 0.13 0.07
CA LEU A 99 -11.56 1.46 0.37
C LEU A 99 -10.25 1.71 -0.38
N LYS A 100 -9.36 0.71 -0.43
CA LYS A 100 -8.04 0.82 -1.07
C LYS A 100 -8.14 1.14 -2.56
N GLN A 101 -9.16 0.67 -3.25
CA GLN A 101 -9.39 0.93 -4.67
C GLN A 101 -9.46 2.43 -5.00
N ILE A 102 -10.13 3.21 -4.16
CA ILE A 102 -10.21 4.66 -4.35
C ILE A 102 -9.03 5.41 -3.73
N VAL A 103 -8.51 4.94 -2.59
CA VAL A 103 -7.35 5.54 -1.90
C VAL A 103 -6.13 5.55 -2.80
N ASP A 104 -5.86 4.48 -3.57
CA ASP A 104 -4.76 4.44 -4.54
C ASP A 104 -4.85 5.55 -5.60
N ARG A 105 -6.05 6.03 -5.90
CA ARG A 105 -6.28 7.09 -6.89
C ARG A 105 -6.05 8.49 -6.33
N PHE A 106 -5.90 8.64 -5.02
CA PHE A 106 -5.54 9.91 -4.39
C PHE A 106 -4.18 10.44 -4.89
N ALA A 107 -3.34 9.57 -5.48
CA ALA A 107 -2.13 10.00 -6.19
C ALA A 107 -2.38 11.12 -7.20
N SER A 108 -3.55 11.18 -7.84
CA SER A 108 -3.92 12.25 -8.78
C SER A 108 -4.12 13.62 -8.10
N LEU A 109 -4.39 13.62 -6.79
CA LEU A 109 -4.54 14.84 -5.98
C LEU A 109 -3.19 15.47 -5.61
N LEU A 110 -2.08 14.77 -5.90
CA LEU A 110 -0.71 15.22 -5.65
C LEU A 110 -0.02 15.61 -6.95
N LEU A 111 1.04 16.40 -6.85
CA LEU A 111 1.95 16.65 -7.96
C LEU A 111 2.98 15.51 -8.06
N PRO A 112 3.51 15.22 -9.26
CA PRO A 112 4.57 14.23 -9.42
C PRO A 112 5.89 14.63 -8.73
N TYR A 113 6.07 15.91 -8.44
CA TYR A 113 7.31 16.47 -7.93
C TYR A 113 7.58 16.06 -6.48
N PHE A 114 8.79 15.61 -6.23
CA PHE A 114 9.27 15.27 -4.91
C PHE A 114 9.78 16.50 -4.14
N SER A 115 9.56 16.48 -2.84
CA SER A 115 10.14 17.43 -1.88
C SER A 115 10.48 16.69 -0.58
N SER A 116 11.40 17.28 0.20
CA SER A 116 11.63 16.82 1.57
C SER A 116 10.59 17.46 2.48
N TYR A 117 9.91 16.65 3.29
CA TYR A 117 8.91 17.08 4.25
C TYR A 117 9.16 16.34 5.57
N HIS A 118 9.45 17.09 6.64
CA HIS A 118 9.87 16.55 7.94
C HIS A 118 10.94 15.46 7.89
N GLY A 119 11.91 15.61 6.98
CA GLY A 119 13.01 14.66 6.85
C GLY A 119 12.70 13.39 6.05
N GLU A 120 11.56 13.34 5.38
CA GLU A 120 11.17 12.28 4.45
C GLU A 120 10.90 12.84 3.05
N MET A 121 11.01 11.99 2.03
CA MET A 121 10.61 12.34 0.66
C MET A 121 9.12 12.10 0.47
N HIS A 122 8.42 13.11 -0.02
CA HIS A 122 7.00 13.06 -0.35
C HIS A 122 6.71 13.78 -1.65
N HIS A 123 5.57 13.49 -2.26
CA HIS A 123 5.02 14.28 -3.36
C HIS A 123 4.55 15.64 -2.86
N ARG A 124 4.69 16.68 -3.69
CA ARG A 124 4.17 18.01 -3.37
C ARG A 124 2.64 18.04 -3.45
N PRO A 125 1.98 18.84 -2.61
CA PRO A 125 0.54 19.04 -2.71
C PRO A 125 0.17 19.72 -4.03
N ARG A 126 -0.92 19.28 -4.67
CA ARG A 126 -1.49 19.91 -5.86
C ARG A 126 -2.39 21.10 -5.50
N TYR A 127 -3.07 21.00 -4.38
CA TYR A 127 -4.02 21.98 -3.88
C TYR A 127 -3.45 22.73 -2.65
N PRO A 128 -3.85 23.98 -2.41
CA PRO A 128 -3.38 24.75 -1.26
C PRO A 128 -3.90 24.21 0.07
N HIS A 129 -5.05 23.55 0.05
CA HIS A 129 -5.70 22.97 1.22
C HIS A 129 -6.13 21.53 0.95
N PHE A 130 -5.97 20.69 1.95
CA PHE A 130 -6.49 19.34 1.99
C PHE A 130 -7.36 19.18 3.24
N PRO A 131 -8.44 18.36 3.17
CA PRO A 131 -9.31 18.14 4.30
C PRO A 131 -8.56 17.50 5.47
N ARG A 132 -9.14 17.63 6.65
CA ARG A 132 -8.82 16.76 7.76
C ARG A 132 -9.13 15.31 7.39
N LEU A 133 -8.29 14.36 7.80
CA LEU A 133 -8.50 12.95 7.55
C LEU A 133 -8.89 12.21 8.83
N VAL A 134 -10.02 11.51 8.83
CA VAL A 134 -10.46 10.70 9.96
C VAL A 134 -10.58 9.24 9.52
N GLY A 135 -9.90 8.33 10.23
CA GLY A 135 -10.00 6.89 9.99
C GLY A 135 -10.86 6.22 11.06
N VAL A 136 -11.92 5.56 10.64
CA VAL A 136 -12.79 4.74 11.50
C VAL A 136 -12.67 3.29 11.04
N GLY A 137 -11.85 2.51 11.75
CA GLY A 137 -11.72 1.07 11.54
C GLY A 137 -12.74 0.31 12.38
N VAL A 138 -13.28 -0.77 11.83
CA VAL A 138 -14.19 -1.65 12.55
C VAL A 138 -13.63 -3.06 12.57
N GLN A 139 -13.70 -3.73 13.73
CA GLN A 139 -13.30 -5.12 13.89
C GLN A 139 -14.47 -5.94 14.47
N THR A 140 -14.55 -7.22 14.11
CA THR A 140 -15.47 -8.18 14.72
C THR A 140 -14.98 -8.62 16.10
N SER A 141 -13.67 -8.80 16.25
CA SER A 141 -12.99 -9.07 17.53
C SER A 141 -11.75 -8.21 17.65
N LEU A 142 -11.43 -7.79 18.89
CA LEU A 142 -10.30 -6.88 19.11
C LEU A 142 -8.96 -7.55 18.78
N ASN A 143 -8.25 -6.97 17.83
CA ASN A 143 -6.85 -7.25 17.59
C ASN A 143 -6.05 -5.94 17.73
N ALA A 144 -5.37 -5.79 18.86
CA ALA A 144 -4.65 -4.57 19.20
C ALA A 144 -3.53 -4.24 18.17
N VAL A 145 -2.88 -5.25 17.61
CA VAL A 145 -1.82 -5.05 16.59
C VAL A 145 -2.44 -4.50 15.30
N ASN A 146 -3.52 -5.11 14.81
CA ASN A 146 -4.22 -4.62 13.64
C ASN A 146 -4.77 -3.20 13.85
N ALA A 147 -5.33 -2.93 15.03
CA ALA A 147 -5.81 -1.59 15.39
C ALA A 147 -4.68 -0.55 15.39
N HIS A 148 -3.50 -0.91 15.90
CA HIS A 148 -2.32 -0.04 15.88
C HIS A 148 -1.84 0.24 14.45
N LEU A 149 -1.70 -0.78 13.61
CA LEU A 149 -1.29 -0.63 12.22
C LEU A 149 -2.28 0.23 11.43
N PHE A 150 -3.59 0.03 11.61
CA PHE A 150 -4.62 0.84 10.97
C PHE A 150 -4.48 2.33 11.29
N LYS A 151 -4.25 2.68 12.57
CA LYS A 151 -4.02 4.07 12.98
C LYS A 151 -2.79 4.66 12.26
N ILE A 152 -1.73 3.88 12.11
CA ILE A 152 -0.54 4.31 11.38
C ILE A 152 -0.82 4.49 9.89
N VAL A 153 -1.58 3.58 9.26
CA VAL A 153 -2.00 3.71 7.84
C VAL A 153 -2.70 5.05 7.61
N VAL A 154 -3.70 5.37 8.43
CA VAL A 154 -4.43 6.65 8.32
C VAL A 154 -3.50 7.85 8.51
N GLY A 155 -2.64 7.79 9.53
CA GLY A 155 -1.67 8.87 9.80
C GLY A 155 -0.64 9.06 8.67
N ARG A 156 -0.15 7.97 8.05
CA ARG A 156 0.74 8.03 6.89
C ARG A 156 0.03 8.62 5.67
N ASN A 157 -1.22 8.23 5.45
CA ASN A 157 -2.02 8.83 4.38
C ASN A 157 -2.25 10.33 4.62
N ALA A 158 -2.50 10.75 5.87
CA ALA A 158 -2.63 12.18 6.21
C ALA A 158 -1.34 12.97 5.90
N ILE A 159 -0.16 12.38 6.18
CA ILE A 159 1.13 12.96 5.81
C ILE A 159 1.26 13.11 4.29
N ASN A 160 1.01 12.04 3.53
CA ASN A 160 1.14 12.05 2.08
C ASN A 160 0.16 13.00 1.38
N PHE A 161 -1.05 13.13 1.92
CA PHE A 161 -2.06 14.06 1.38
C PHE A 161 -1.94 15.48 1.92
N HIS A 162 -0.93 15.76 2.77
CA HIS A 162 -0.82 17.07 3.41
C HIS A 162 -2.10 17.50 4.12
N ALA A 163 -2.81 16.53 4.72
CA ALA A 163 -4.03 16.79 5.47
C ALA A 163 -3.77 17.80 6.59
N SER A 164 -4.74 18.68 6.85
CA SER A 164 -4.61 19.73 7.88
C SER A 164 -4.42 19.16 9.29
N SER A 165 -4.98 17.98 9.53
CA SER A 165 -4.81 17.14 10.72
C SER A 165 -5.41 15.76 10.46
N PHE A 166 -5.20 14.82 11.39
CA PHE A 166 -5.90 13.53 11.32
C PHE A 166 -6.28 13.02 12.70
N ALA A 167 -7.18 12.06 12.72
CA ALA A 167 -7.45 11.16 13.84
C ALA A 167 -7.78 9.77 13.32
N ALA A 168 -7.41 8.73 14.07
CA ALA A 168 -7.73 7.37 13.70
C ALA A 168 -8.10 6.53 14.93
N GLY A 169 -9.13 5.73 14.79
CA GLY A 169 -9.59 4.81 15.82
C GLY A 169 -10.10 3.52 15.24
N VAL A 170 -10.14 2.50 16.10
CA VAL A 170 -10.74 1.20 15.77
C VAL A 170 -11.70 0.84 16.87
N VAL A 171 -12.92 0.49 16.48
CA VAL A 171 -14.00 0.04 17.35
C VAL A 171 -14.41 -1.38 17.00
N GLN A 172 -15.11 -2.05 17.91
CA GLN A 172 -15.67 -3.37 17.68
C GLN A 172 -17.18 -3.28 17.40
N ILE A 173 -17.68 -4.22 16.60
CA ILE A 173 -19.15 -4.33 16.37
C ILE A 173 -19.91 -4.64 17.65
N THR A 174 -19.24 -5.24 18.65
CA THR A 174 -19.80 -5.63 19.95
C THR A 174 -19.67 -4.55 21.03
N ASP A 175 -19.04 -3.41 20.73
CA ASP A 175 -18.92 -2.30 21.68
C ASP A 175 -20.30 -1.72 22.00
N SER A 176 -20.48 -1.25 23.24
CA SER A 176 -21.76 -0.64 23.63
C SER A 176 -22.06 0.63 22.82
N PRO A 177 -23.33 0.94 22.56
CA PRO A 177 -23.69 2.16 21.84
C PRO A 177 -23.18 3.44 22.52
N GLU A 178 -23.04 3.43 23.84
CA GLU A 178 -22.48 4.54 24.63
C GLU A 178 -21.00 4.74 24.32
N TYR A 179 -20.21 3.67 24.38
CA TYR A 179 -18.78 3.69 24.05
C TYR A 179 -18.57 4.10 22.59
N LEU A 180 -19.34 3.53 21.66
CA LEU A 180 -19.26 3.91 20.23
C LEU A 180 -19.51 5.40 20.02
N ARG A 181 -20.54 5.98 20.69
CA ARG A 181 -20.80 7.43 20.57
C ARG A 181 -19.65 8.27 21.11
N GLU A 182 -19.10 7.90 22.26
CA GLU A 182 -17.98 8.62 22.88
C GLU A 182 -16.74 8.58 22.00
N GLU A 183 -16.32 7.39 21.57
CA GLU A 183 -15.12 7.22 20.73
C GLU A 183 -15.30 7.89 19.37
N LEU A 184 -16.42 7.71 18.70
CA LEU A 184 -16.66 8.32 17.39
C LEU A 184 -16.71 9.85 17.49
N ARG A 185 -17.32 10.43 18.53
CA ARG A 185 -17.28 11.87 18.80
C ARG A 185 -15.86 12.36 19.06
N SER A 186 -15.09 11.60 19.84
CA SER A 186 -13.66 11.89 20.08
C SER A 186 -12.87 11.92 18.77
N LEU A 187 -13.08 10.94 17.88
CA LEU A 187 -12.43 10.91 16.55
C LEU A 187 -12.77 12.11 15.67
N LEU A 188 -13.97 12.64 15.77
CA LEU A 188 -14.37 13.82 15.01
C LEU A 188 -13.70 15.12 15.50
N THR A 189 -13.20 15.17 16.73
CA THR A 189 -12.65 16.40 17.33
C THR A 189 -11.17 16.36 17.66
N ARG A 190 -10.61 15.21 18.08
CA ARG A 190 -9.21 15.08 18.48
C ARG A 190 -8.25 15.13 17.28
N LYS A 191 -6.98 15.42 17.56
CA LYS A 191 -5.89 15.36 16.57
C LYS A 191 -4.84 14.38 17.08
N ASP A 192 -4.48 13.42 16.26
CA ASP A 192 -3.45 12.44 16.59
C ASP A 192 -2.07 12.90 16.13
N PRO A 193 -0.98 12.44 16.78
CA PRO A 193 0.38 12.75 16.37
C PRO A 193 0.75 12.00 15.09
N SER A 194 1.39 12.72 14.15
CA SER A 194 1.77 12.14 12.86
C SER A 194 2.88 11.09 12.99
N PRO A 195 2.72 9.90 12.35
CA PRO A 195 3.70 8.80 12.43
C PRO A 195 4.86 9.00 11.46
N TRP A 196 5.77 9.92 11.80
CA TRP A 196 6.98 10.19 11.02
C TRP A 196 8.02 9.06 11.07
N GLY A 197 9.14 9.23 10.38
CA GLY A 197 10.20 8.27 10.22
C GLY A 197 10.63 7.47 11.46
N PRO A 198 10.72 8.04 12.68
CA PRO A 198 10.99 7.25 13.88
C PRO A 198 9.94 6.16 14.12
N VAL A 199 8.64 6.50 14.01
CA VAL A 199 7.54 5.54 14.14
C VAL A 199 7.61 4.49 13.04
N MET A 200 7.81 4.92 11.78
CA MET A 200 7.91 3.98 10.65
C MET A 200 9.10 3.02 10.78
N ARG A 201 10.23 3.47 11.32
CA ARG A 201 11.39 2.61 11.58
C ARG A 201 11.20 1.65 12.75
N SER A 202 10.33 1.98 13.70
CA SER A 202 10.00 1.07 14.81
C SER A 202 9.01 -0.03 14.42
N ILE A 203 8.30 0.13 13.29
CA ILE A 203 7.47 -0.94 12.75
C ILE A 203 8.40 -2.02 12.22
N THR A 204 8.31 -3.20 12.84
CA THR A 204 9.08 -4.38 12.44
C THR A 204 8.13 -5.51 12.11
N ALA A 205 8.54 -6.34 11.17
CA ALA A 205 7.87 -7.59 10.83
C ALA A 205 8.90 -8.72 10.94
N PRO A 206 9.35 -9.06 12.19
CA PRO A 206 10.35 -10.10 12.38
C PRO A 206 9.81 -11.43 11.86
N ALA A 207 10.70 -12.21 11.24
CA ALA A 207 10.35 -13.55 10.81
C ALA A 207 10.00 -14.42 12.02
N ASP A 208 9.13 -15.39 11.81
CA ASP A 208 8.82 -16.38 12.81
C ASP A 208 10.06 -17.26 13.07
N ALA A 209 10.25 -17.69 14.32
CA ALA A 209 11.26 -18.69 14.64
C ALA A 209 10.85 -20.02 13.96
N TYR A 210 11.60 -20.40 12.91
CA TYR A 210 11.08 -21.44 12.07
C TYR A 210 12.00 -22.65 11.87
N ALA A 211 11.34 -23.76 11.58
CA ALA A 211 11.86 -25.10 11.40
C ALA A 211 12.57 -25.29 10.03
N SER A 212 13.39 -26.33 9.98
CA SER A 212 14.20 -26.65 8.81
C SER A 212 13.37 -27.21 7.66
N ARG A 213 13.96 -27.19 6.45
CA ARG A 213 13.47 -27.81 5.21
C ARG A 213 12.99 -29.27 5.39
N SER A 214 13.46 -29.98 6.42
CA SER A 214 13.04 -31.36 6.72
C SER A 214 11.55 -31.53 7.04
N GLU A 215 10.82 -30.45 7.28
CA GLU A 215 9.37 -30.48 7.54
C GLU A 215 8.52 -30.23 6.27
N LEU A 216 9.18 -29.93 5.15
CA LEU A 216 8.53 -29.78 3.85
C LEU A 216 8.63 -31.12 3.09
N ASP A 217 7.50 -31.74 2.76
CA ASP A 217 7.45 -33.02 2.03
C ASP A 217 7.48 -32.83 0.51
N GLY A 218 8.40 -33.50 -0.20
CA GLY A 218 8.36 -33.69 -1.65
C GLY A 218 9.14 -32.66 -2.48
N ALA A 219 8.74 -32.46 -3.74
CA ALA A 219 9.28 -31.43 -4.61
C ALA A 219 8.79 -30.06 -4.18
N TYR A 220 9.71 -29.17 -3.82
CA TYR A 220 9.41 -27.84 -3.28
C TYR A 220 8.93 -26.89 -4.38
N ARG A 221 7.80 -26.20 -4.13
CA ARG A 221 7.18 -25.28 -5.07
C ARG A 221 7.12 -23.87 -4.51
N ALA A 222 7.68 -22.92 -5.24
CA ALA A 222 7.58 -21.49 -4.93
C ALA A 222 6.66 -20.81 -5.94
N LEU A 223 5.68 -20.05 -5.44
CA LEU A 223 4.78 -19.22 -6.23
C LEU A 223 5.06 -17.75 -6.00
N LEU A 224 5.47 -17.04 -7.04
CA LEU A 224 5.56 -15.58 -7.03
C LEU A 224 4.22 -14.96 -7.37
N ILE A 225 3.69 -14.13 -6.49
CA ILE A 225 2.53 -13.28 -6.73
C ILE A 225 2.99 -11.84 -6.91
N VAL A 226 2.86 -11.34 -8.16
CA VAL A 226 3.25 -9.96 -8.50
C VAL A 226 2.06 -9.02 -8.31
N GLY A 227 2.14 -8.20 -7.26
CA GLY A 227 1.11 -7.23 -6.89
C GLY A 227 1.18 -5.90 -7.66
N SER A 228 2.08 -5.76 -8.64
CA SER A 228 2.13 -4.56 -9.49
C SER A 228 0.96 -4.57 -10.49
N PRO A 229 0.20 -3.48 -10.60
CA PRO A 229 -0.87 -3.37 -11.58
C PRO A 229 -0.38 -3.10 -13.02
N LYS A 230 0.92 -2.86 -13.24
CA LYS A 230 1.52 -2.68 -14.57
C LYS A 230 1.47 -3.99 -15.37
N THR A 231 0.95 -3.93 -16.59
CA THR A 231 0.78 -5.12 -17.45
C THR A 231 1.53 -5.03 -18.78
N LEU A 232 1.89 -3.82 -19.22
CA LEU A 232 2.51 -3.59 -20.53
C LEU A 232 4.04 -3.66 -20.50
N SER A 233 4.66 -3.62 -19.34
CA SER A 233 6.12 -3.70 -19.18
C SER A 233 6.45 -4.32 -17.82
N PRO A 234 7.63 -4.94 -17.67
CA PRO A 234 8.09 -5.41 -16.39
C PRO A 234 8.07 -4.29 -15.33
N SER A 235 7.68 -4.61 -14.13
CA SER A 235 7.75 -3.71 -12.97
C SER A 235 9.01 -4.01 -12.16
N THR A 236 9.45 -3.05 -11.34
CA THR A 236 10.52 -3.30 -10.37
C THR A 236 10.18 -4.52 -9.49
N SER A 237 8.93 -4.63 -9.04
CA SER A 237 8.46 -5.77 -8.23
C SER A 237 8.61 -7.10 -8.96
N SER A 238 8.23 -7.18 -10.25
CA SER A 238 8.39 -8.41 -11.03
C SER A 238 9.86 -8.78 -11.24
N VAL A 239 10.73 -7.79 -11.43
CA VAL A 239 12.17 -8.04 -11.57
C VAL A 239 12.77 -8.60 -10.27
N LEU A 240 12.44 -7.99 -9.12
CA LEU A 240 12.92 -8.46 -7.82
C LEU A 240 12.41 -9.86 -7.48
N GLY A 241 11.11 -10.09 -7.70
CA GLY A 241 10.49 -11.40 -7.46
C GLY A 241 11.05 -12.49 -8.35
N ASN A 242 11.18 -12.24 -9.66
CA ASN A 242 11.77 -13.22 -10.59
C ASN A 242 13.23 -13.51 -10.29
N TYR A 243 14.02 -12.52 -9.84
CA TYR A 243 15.38 -12.76 -9.38
C TYR A 243 15.41 -13.79 -8.24
N LEU A 244 14.50 -13.66 -7.26
CA LEU A 244 14.40 -14.66 -6.18
C LEU A 244 13.96 -16.03 -6.68
N LEU A 245 13.00 -16.10 -7.63
CA LEU A 245 12.62 -17.38 -8.24
C LEU A 245 13.80 -18.05 -8.94
N ASP A 246 14.62 -17.27 -9.66
CA ASP A 246 15.81 -17.82 -10.33
C ASP A 246 16.83 -18.36 -9.32
N ARG A 247 17.01 -17.69 -8.16
CA ARG A 247 17.82 -18.24 -7.06
C ARG A 247 17.24 -19.55 -6.52
N LEU A 248 15.93 -19.63 -6.28
CA LEU A 248 15.28 -20.84 -5.80
C LEU A 248 15.41 -22.01 -6.78
N LYS A 249 15.33 -21.76 -8.09
CA LYS A 249 15.56 -22.77 -9.13
C LYS A 249 16.97 -23.37 -9.04
N GLU A 250 17.98 -22.55 -8.75
CA GLU A 250 19.37 -23.04 -8.59
C GLU A 250 19.50 -24.01 -7.40
N TYR A 251 18.60 -23.92 -6.42
CA TYR A 251 18.49 -24.84 -5.28
C TYR A 251 17.51 -25.99 -5.50
N GLY A 252 17.00 -26.15 -6.73
CA GLY A 252 16.13 -27.28 -7.12
C GLY A 252 14.64 -27.10 -6.82
N TRP A 253 14.17 -25.86 -6.58
CA TRP A 253 12.76 -25.58 -6.41
C TRP A 253 12.03 -25.50 -7.77
N GLU A 254 10.84 -26.08 -7.84
CA GLU A 254 9.88 -25.75 -8.90
C GLU A 254 9.33 -24.33 -8.66
N THR A 255 9.24 -23.52 -9.70
CA THR A 255 8.84 -22.13 -9.54
C THR A 255 7.77 -21.75 -10.55
N ASP A 256 6.79 -20.99 -10.10
CA ASP A 256 5.73 -20.41 -10.92
C ASP A 256 5.50 -18.95 -10.55
N SER A 257 4.88 -18.18 -11.45
CA SER A 257 4.59 -16.76 -11.19
C SER A 257 3.23 -16.35 -11.74
N LEU A 258 2.48 -15.56 -10.97
CA LEU A 258 1.19 -15.02 -11.33
C LEU A 258 1.18 -13.50 -11.20
N THR A 259 0.47 -12.84 -12.13
CA THR A 259 0.14 -11.43 -12.04
C THR A 259 -1.32 -11.28 -11.64
N LEU A 260 -1.60 -10.45 -10.64
CA LEU A 260 -2.93 -10.37 -10.01
C LEU A 260 -4.04 -9.81 -10.90
N LYS A 261 -3.69 -8.96 -11.88
CA LYS A 261 -4.71 -8.32 -12.72
C LYS A 261 -5.62 -9.33 -13.42
N PRO A 262 -5.10 -10.28 -14.23
CA PRO A 262 -5.96 -11.28 -14.86
C PRO A 262 -6.59 -12.23 -13.84
N SER A 263 -5.86 -12.61 -12.80
CA SER A 263 -6.30 -13.57 -11.79
C SER A 263 -7.51 -13.11 -10.96
N LEU A 264 -7.67 -11.81 -10.74
CA LEU A 264 -8.77 -11.26 -9.92
C LEU A 264 -9.96 -10.74 -10.72
N GLN A 265 -9.90 -10.76 -12.07
CA GLN A 265 -10.96 -10.20 -12.91
C GLN A 265 -12.09 -11.18 -13.24
N THR A 266 -11.84 -12.48 -13.11
CA THR A 266 -12.79 -13.54 -13.47
C THR A 266 -12.79 -14.64 -12.40
N GLU A 267 -13.93 -15.32 -12.24
CA GLU A 267 -14.04 -16.48 -11.35
C GLU A 267 -13.01 -17.59 -11.70
N LYS A 268 -12.81 -17.84 -12.98
CA LYS A 268 -11.78 -18.79 -13.46
C LYS A 268 -10.39 -18.36 -12.98
N GLY A 269 -10.04 -17.09 -13.14
CA GLY A 269 -8.74 -16.57 -12.70
C GLY A 269 -8.55 -16.66 -11.19
N GLN A 270 -9.60 -16.41 -10.41
CA GLN A 270 -9.56 -16.59 -8.95
C GLN A 270 -9.37 -18.07 -8.57
N THR A 271 -10.08 -18.97 -9.23
CA THR A 271 -9.92 -20.42 -9.03
C THR A 271 -8.49 -20.85 -9.35
N GLU A 272 -7.92 -20.39 -10.45
CA GLU A 272 -6.53 -20.69 -10.84
C GLU A 272 -5.52 -20.13 -9.82
N LEU A 273 -5.74 -18.90 -9.32
CA LEU A 273 -4.93 -18.31 -8.26
C LEU A 273 -4.95 -19.16 -7.00
N LEU A 274 -6.13 -19.50 -6.50
CA LEU A 274 -6.30 -20.29 -5.28
C LEU A 274 -5.70 -21.69 -5.43
N ALA A 275 -5.92 -22.36 -6.56
CA ALA A 275 -5.31 -23.65 -6.84
C ALA A 275 -3.78 -23.59 -6.92
N ALA A 276 -3.20 -22.48 -7.40
CA ALA A 276 -1.76 -22.28 -7.40
C ALA A 276 -1.23 -22.01 -5.99
N VAL A 277 -1.95 -21.22 -5.18
CA VAL A 277 -1.64 -20.98 -3.77
C VAL A 277 -1.63 -22.30 -2.99
N ASP A 278 -2.64 -23.14 -3.16
CA ASP A 278 -2.74 -24.44 -2.44
C ASP A 278 -1.60 -25.41 -2.76
N ARG A 279 -1.07 -25.35 -3.98
CA ARG A 279 0.07 -26.21 -4.40
C ARG A 279 1.43 -25.71 -3.94
N ALA A 280 1.56 -24.43 -3.59
CA ALA A 280 2.84 -23.83 -3.24
C ALA A 280 3.26 -24.15 -1.80
N ASP A 281 4.55 -24.41 -1.60
CA ASP A 281 5.17 -24.51 -0.29
C ASP A 281 5.67 -23.15 0.22
N LEU A 282 6.04 -22.28 -0.72
CA LEU A 282 6.50 -20.91 -0.46
C LEU A 282 5.73 -19.94 -1.36
N LEU A 283 5.05 -18.99 -0.73
CA LEU A 283 4.50 -17.82 -1.41
C LEU A 283 5.49 -16.66 -1.33
N LEU A 284 5.82 -16.09 -2.48
CA LEU A 284 6.63 -14.88 -2.61
C LEU A 284 5.73 -13.73 -3.07
N PHE A 285 5.54 -12.73 -2.22
CA PHE A 285 4.82 -11.51 -2.61
C PHE A 285 5.81 -10.44 -3.06
N ALA A 286 5.61 -9.88 -4.27
CA ALA A 286 6.42 -8.78 -4.78
C ALA A 286 5.52 -7.65 -5.27
N PHE A 287 5.56 -6.48 -4.61
CA PHE A 287 4.63 -5.40 -4.92
C PHE A 287 5.24 -4.01 -4.71
N PRO A 288 4.76 -2.99 -5.44
CA PRO A 288 5.11 -1.61 -5.16
C PRO A 288 4.29 -1.07 -3.99
N LEU A 289 4.85 -0.12 -3.24
CA LEU A 289 4.10 0.62 -2.24
C LEU A 289 3.17 1.63 -2.93
N TYR A 290 1.87 1.57 -2.64
CA TYR A 290 0.88 2.53 -3.10
C TYR A 290 0.21 3.20 -1.91
N ILE A 291 0.37 4.51 -1.82
CA ILE A 291 -0.22 5.30 -0.72
C ILE A 291 -0.01 4.58 0.63
N ASP A 292 1.27 4.42 0.97
CA ASP A 292 1.83 3.85 2.22
C ASP A 292 1.52 2.38 2.53
N THR A 293 0.76 1.66 1.69
CA THR A 293 0.43 0.24 1.91
C THR A 293 0.49 -0.57 0.61
N LEU A 294 -0.04 -1.80 0.66
CA LEU A 294 -0.17 -2.67 -0.51
C LEU A 294 -1.12 -2.02 -1.55
N PRO A 295 -0.90 -2.22 -2.86
CA PRO A 295 -1.86 -1.81 -3.89
C PRO A 295 -3.20 -2.53 -3.74
N PHE A 296 -4.28 -1.94 -4.27
CA PHE A 296 -5.61 -2.53 -4.30
C PHE A 296 -5.60 -4.02 -4.72
N LEU A 297 -4.94 -4.36 -5.83
CA LEU A 297 -4.90 -5.75 -6.31
C LEU A 297 -4.28 -6.70 -5.29
N MET A 298 -3.21 -6.27 -4.60
CA MET A 298 -2.57 -7.09 -3.58
C MET A 298 -3.47 -7.22 -2.35
N THR A 299 -4.09 -6.13 -1.88
CA THR A 299 -5.04 -6.18 -0.77
C THR A 299 -6.20 -7.13 -1.08
N ARG A 300 -6.77 -7.04 -2.29
CA ARG A 300 -7.86 -7.97 -2.71
C ARG A 300 -7.40 -9.42 -2.79
N ALA A 301 -6.17 -9.66 -3.24
CA ALA A 301 -5.62 -11.02 -3.25
C ALA A 301 -5.47 -11.59 -1.83
N LEU A 302 -5.01 -10.78 -0.86
CA LEU A 302 -4.94 -11.22 0.53
C LEU A 302 -6.31 -11.59 1.08
N GLU A 303 -7.36 -10.78 0.80
CA GLU A 303 -8.73 -11.09 1.23
C GLU A 303 -9.23 -12.41 0.64
N VAL A 304 -9.09 -12.60 -0.68
CA VAL A 304 -9.54 -13.81 -1.38
C VAL A 304 -8.80 -15.06 -0.90
N ILE A 305 -7.47 -14.97 -0.71
CA ILE A 305 -6.66 -16.07 -0.21
C ILE A 305 -7.02 -16.40 1.25
N ALA A 306 -7.23 -15.38 2.09
CA ALA A 306 -7.60 -15.59 3.48
C ALA A 306 -8.98 -16.24 3.61
N GLU A 307 -9.97 -15.76 2.87
CA GLU A 307 -11.32 -16.35 2.84
C GLU A 307 -11.26 -17.84 2.45
N HIS A 308 -10.53 -18.18 1.39
CA HIS A 308 -10.31 -19.54 0.96
C HIS A 308 -9.64 -20.39 2.04
N ARG A 309 -8.54 -19.92 2.63
CA ARG A 309 -7.78 -20.65 3.65
C ARG A 309 -8.55 -20.89 4.94
N LEU A 310 -9.36 -19.92 5.36
CA LEU A 310 -10.20 -20.05 6.55
C LEU A 310 -11.41 -20.98 6.34
N SER A 311 -11.84 -21.16 5.09
CA SER A 311 -12.96 -22.07 4.73
C SER A 311 -12.51 -23.50 4.40
N THR A 312 -11.20 -23.73 4.25
CA THR A 312 -10.66 -25.06 3.85
C THR A 312 -9.64 -25.56 4.89
N SER A 313 -9.47 -26.89 4.95
CA SER A 313 -8.40 -27.47 5.78
C SER A 313 -7.09 -27.44 5.01
N HIS A 314 -6.06 -26.84 5.63
CA HIS A 314 -4.69 -26.81 5.08
C HIS A 314 -3.75 -27.60 6.01
N PRO A 315 -3.62 -28.93 5.82
CA PRO A 315 -2.79 -29.75 6.69
C PRO A 315 -1.29 -29.47 6.54
N ARG A 316 -0.91 -28.81 5.43
CA ARG A 316 0.50 -28.55 5.11
C ARG A 316 0.91 -27.15 5.53
N LEU A 317 2.08 -27.06 6.16
CA LEU A 317 2.71 -25.80 6.44
C LEU A 317 3.07 -25.07 5.14
N GLN A 318 2.80 -23.78 5.10
CA GLN A 318 3.08 -22.93 3.97
C GLN A 318 3.90 -21.72 4.42
N LEU A 319 4.97 -21.41 3.71
CA LEU A 319 5.87 -20.31 4.00
C LEU A 319 5.41 -19.06 3.24
N LEU A 320 5.57 -17.89 3.85
CA LEU A 320 5.30 -16.60 3.22
C LEU A 320 6.48 -15.64 3.36
N PHE A 321 6.91 -15.08 2.26
CA PHE A 321 7.91 -14.02 2.19
C PHE A 321 7.39 -12.86 1.34
N ALA A 322 7.78 -11.62 1.65
CA ALA A 322 7.38 -10.46 0.86
C ALA A 322 8.54 -9.52 0.57
N ILE A 323 8.52 -8.93 -0.64
CA ILE A 323 9.38 -7.81 -1.01
C ILE A 323 8.54 -6.63 -1.48
N SER A 324 8.71 -5.48 -0.81
CA SER A 324 8.04 -4.23 -1.15
C SER A 324 9.05 -3.19 -1.61
N ASN A 325 8.69 -2.42 -2.63
CA ASN A 325 9.53 -1.34 -3.16
C ASN A 325 8.73 -0.05 -3.36
N ASN A 326 9.37 1.09 -3.18
CA ASN A 326 8.77 2.40 -3.41
C ASN A 326 9.64 3.30 -4.29
N GLY A 327 9.08 4.43 -4.74
CA GLY A 327 9.79 5.44 -5.53
C GLY A 327 10.65 6.40 -4.70
N PHE A 328 10.38 6.49 -3.40
CA PHE A 328 11.14 7.34 -2.47
C PHE A 328 12.44 6.66 -2.05
N VAL A 329 13.39 7.44 -1.54
CA VAL A 329 14.69 6.88 -1.15
C VAL A 329 14.63 6.12 0.19
N GLU A 330 13.63 6.41 1.02
CA GLU A 330 13.47 5.80 2.33
C GLU A 330 12.84 4.41 2.21
N SER A 331 13.64 3.37 2.43
CA SER A 331 13.19 1.97 2.42
C SER A 331 12.15 1.70 3.52
N TYR A 332 12.31 2.30 4.71
CA TYR A 332 11.42 2.09 5.86
C TYR A 332 9.97 2.50 5.62
N GLN A 333 9.67 3.28 4.58
CA GLN A 333 8.29 3.57 4.20
C GLN A 333 7.52 2.31 3.78
N ASN A 334 8.22 1.23 3.40
CA ASN A 334 7.62 -0.08 3.09
C ASN A 334 7.30 -0.92 4.35
N ASN A 335 7.81 -0.57 5.53
CA ASN A 335 7.70 -1.42 6.73
C ASN A 335 6.26 -1.72 7.11
N LEU A 336 5.36 -0.74 6.96
CA LEU A 336 3.94 -0.90 7.25
C LEU A 336 3.29 -1.96 6.34
N ALA A 337 3.60 -1.94 5.05
CA ALA A 337 3.09 -2.93 4.11
C ALA A 337 3.61 -4.35 4.42
N LEU A 338 4.88 -4.48 4.85
CA LEU A 338 5.44 -5.76 5.30
C LEU A 338 4.80 -6.25 6.60
N ALA A 339 4.50 -5.34 7.55
CA ALA A 339 3.79 -5.69 8.77
C ALA A 339 2.36 -6.19 8.48
N ILE A 340 1.66 -5.62 7.50
CA ILE A 340 0.36 -6.12 7.03
C ILE A 340 0.51 -7.52 6.42
N CYS A 341 1.56 -7.80 5.63
CA CYS A 341 1.83 -9.15 5.13
C CYS A 341 2.11 -10.16 6.26
N GLN A 342 2.85 -9.76 7.30
CA GLN A 342 3.07 -10.57 8.48
C GLN A 342 1.75 -10.87 9.22
N ARG A 343 0.87 -9.86 9.37
CA ARG A 343 -0.46 -10.07 9.97
C ARG A 343 -1.31 -11.04 9.15
N PHE A 344 -1.30 -10.90 7.83
CA PHE A 344 -1.95 -11.86 6.94
C PHE A 344 -1.41 -13.28 7.16
N ALA A 345 -0.09 -13.47 7.21
CA ALA A 345 0.52 -14.78 7.48
C ALA A 345 0.02 -15.38 8.80
N ALA A 346 0.08 -14.58 9.89
CA ALA A 346 -0.35 -15.02 11.21
C ALA A 346 -1.85 -15.39 11.26
N GLU A 347 -2.71 -14.64 10.58
CA GLU A 347 -4.15 -14.87 10.59
C GLU A 347 -4.60 -16.01 9.67
N THR A 348 -3.77 -16.37 8.68
CA THR A 348 -4.02 -17.47 7.74
C THR A 348 -3.22 -18.74 8.04
N GLY A 349 -2.48 -18.79 9.15
CA GLY A 349 -1.69 -19.96 9.56
C GLY A 349 -0.49 -20.25 8.65
N MET A 350 0.08 -19.23 8.01
CA MET A 350 1.34 -19.33 7.26
C MET A 350 2.51 -18.94 8.14
N ALA A 351 3.69 -19.55 7.93
CA ALA A 351 4.92 -19.11 8.58
C ALA A 351 5.52 -17.91 7.86
N TRP A 352 5.70 -16.82 8.57
CA TRP A 352 6.30 -15.60 8.04
C TRP A 352 7.83 -15.70 8.01
N MET A 353 8.41 -15.70 6.82
CA MET A 353 9.85 -15.85 6.60
C MET A 353 10.61 -14.52 6.59
N GLY A 354 9.93 -13.43 6.88
CA GLY A 354 10.50 -12.09 6.85
C GLY A 354 10.15 -11.33 5.57
N GLY A 355 10.68 -10.11 5.46
CA GLY A 355 10.44 -9.25 4.31
C GLY A 355 11.59 -8.33 3.96
N LEU A 356 11.63 -7.88 2.72
CA LEU A 356 12.60 -6.93 2.21
C LEU A 356 11.93 -5.61 1.83
N ALA A 357 12.42 -4.51 2.38
CA ALA A 357 11.98 -3.15 2.12
C ALA A 357 13.00 -2.41 1.25
N MET A 358 12.66 -2.09 0.01
CA MET A 358 13.57 -1.41 -0.91
C MET A 358 13.08 0.00 -1.26
N GLY A 359 13.92 1.01 -1.00
CA GLY A 359 13.72 2.38 -1.48
C GLY A 359 14.27 2.59 -2.90
N ALA A 360 13.90 3.69 -3.54
CA ALA A 360 14.41 4.13 -4.85
C ALA A 360 14.22 3.10 -5.98
N GLY A 361 13.13 2.33 -5.96
CA GLY A 361 12.90 1.22 -6.88
C GLY A 361 13.00 1.57 -8.35
N GLU A 362 12.50 2.75 -8.76
CA GLU A 362 12.61 3.22 -10.14
C GLU A 362 14.07 3.50 -10.55
N ALA A 363 14.90 4.03 -9.65
CA ALA A 363 16.32 4.29 -9.90
C ALA A 363 17.14 2.99 -9.92
N ILE A 364 16.75 1.99 -9.12
CA ILE A 364 17.47 0.72 -8.98
C ILE A 364 17.15 -0.24 -10.12
N SER A 365 15.88 -0.43 -10.44
CA SER A 365 15.44 -1.33 -11.52
C SER A 365 14.62 -0.62 -12.58
N GLY A 366 13.55 0.07 -12.22
CA GLY A 366 12.63 0.68 -13.19
C GLY A 366 12.06 -0.34 -14.18
N GLY A 367 11.93 -1.62 -13.76
CA GLY A 367 11.48 -2.71 -14.63
C GLY A 367 12.56 -3.31 -15.53
N GLN A 368 13.83 -2.90 -15.40
CA GLN A 368 14.96 -3.48 -16.12
C GLN A 368 15.67 -4.53 -15.27
N PRO A 369 16.33 -5.54 -15.89
CA PRO A 369 17.12 -6.53 -15.16
C PRO A 369 18.15 -5.89 -14.22
N LEU A 370 18.37 -6.50 -13.05
CA LEU A 370 19.33 -6.03 -12.07
C LEU A 370 20.76 -6.15 -12.63
N LYS A 371 21.53 -5.08 -12.47
CA LYS A 371 22.95 -5.01 -12.81
C LYS A 371 23.68 -4.33 -11.65
N PRO A 372 24.98 -4.65 -11.42
CA PRO A 372 25.75 -4.02 -10.34
C PRO A 372 25.74 -2.48 -10.39
N PHE A 373 25.68 -1.92 -11.58
CA PHE A 373 25.53 -0.48 -11.82
C PHE A 373 24.42 -0.22 -12.83
N ARG A 374 23.60 0.76 -12.55
CA ARG A 374 22.53 1.24 -13.44
C ARG A 374 22.98 2.46 -14.25
N ALA A 375 22.15 2.87 -15.19
CA ALA A 375 22.29 4.17 -15.85
C ALA A 375 22.54 5.27 -14.80
N PHE A 376 23.40 6.21 -15.09
CA PHE A 376 23.87 7.25 -14.16
C PHE A 376 24.74 6.75 -12.99
N GLY A 377 25.25 5.53 -13.04
CA GLY A 377 26.19 5.00 -12.06
C GLY A 377 25.62 4.71 -10.68
N VAL A 378 24.27 4.52 -10.55
CA VAL A 378 23.66 4.14 -9.27
C VAL A 378 24.10 2.72 -8.90
N PRO A 379 24.83 2.52 -7.78
CA PRO A 379 25.27 1.20 -7.35
C PRO A 379 24.09 0.33 -6.89
N CYS A 380 23.95 -0.86 -7.47
CA CYS A 380 22.87 -1.80 -7.14
C CYS A 380 23.39 -3.14 -6.61
N ALA A 381 24.70 -3.32 -6.49
CA ALA A 381 25.33 -4.55 -6.02
C ALA A 381 24.86 -4.96 -4.61
N HIS A 382 24.56 -4.00 -3.74
CA HIS A 382 24.01 -4.28 -2.40
C HIS A 382 22.62 -4.91 -2.45
N VAL A 383 21.78 -4.52 -3.43
CA VAL A 383 20.45 -5.12 -3.65
C VAL A 383 20.60 -6.56 -4.12
N ILE A 384 21.46 -6.81 -5.11
CA ILE A 384 21.74 -8.15 -5.63
C ILE A 384 22.21 -9.07 -4.50
N ARG A 385 23.19 -8.62 -3.71
CA ARG A 385 23.69 -9.40 -2.58
C ARG A 385 22.61 -9.70 -1.55
N ALA A 386 21.76 -8.74 -1.24
CA ALA A 386 20.65 -8.94 -0.29
C ALA A 386 19.65 -9.99 -0.80
N LEU A 387 19.35 -9.98 -2.11
CA LEU A 387 18.50 -10.97 -2.74
C LEU A 387 19.15 -12.37 -2.79
N ASP A 388 20.47 -12.45 -3.01
CA ASP A 388 21.20 -13.71 -2.96
C ASP A 388 21.16 -14.34 -1.56
N VAL A 389 21.39 -13.53 -0.51
CA VAL A 389 21.29 -13.97 0.89
C VAL A 389 19.85 -14.42 1.23
N ALA A 390 18.85 -13.65 0.81
CA ALA A 390 17.46 -14.02 1.05
C ALA A 390 17.07 -15.29 0.30
N GLY A 391 17.44 -15.42 -0.98
CA GLY A 391 17.17 -16.61 -1.80
C GLY A 391 17.81 -17.87 -1.22
N ALA A 392 19.05 -17.78 -0.73
CA ALA A 392 19.74 -18.92 -0.10
C ALA A 392 19.04 -19.36 1.22
N ALA A 393 18.59 -18.41 2.06
CA ALA A 393 17.86 -18.72 3.28
C ALA A 393 16.50 -19.37 2.97
N LEU A 394 15.71 -18.76 2.07
CA LEU A 394 14.40 -19.28 1.66
C LEU A 394 14.50 -20.67 1.03
N ALA A 395 15.53 -20.92 0.22
CA ALA A 395 15.77 -22.22 -0.38
C ALA A 395 16.00 -23.35 0.65
N GLN A 396 16.46 -22.99 1.83
CA GLN A 396 16.68 -23.91 2.96
C GLN A 396 15.47 -23.95 3.92
N GLY A 397 14.37 -23.26 3.62
CA GLY A 397 13.24 -23.10 4.54
C GLY A 397 13.57 -22.28 5.79
N GLN A 398 14.57 -21.43 5.72
CA GLN A 398 15.01 -20.59 6.83
C GLN A 398 14.48 -19.17 6.72
N ALA A 399 14.26 -18.55 7.86
CA ALA A 399 13.92 -17.14 7.96
C ALA A 399 15.00 -16.27 7.28
N VAL A 400 14.56 -15.25 6.56
CA VAL A 400 15.49 -14.31 5.90
C VAL A 400 16.28 -13.55 6.97
N PRO A 401 17.63 -13.61 6.94
CA PRO A 401 18.44 -12.99 7.97
C PRO A 401 18.41 -11.46 7.90
N ALA A 402 18.59 -10.82 9.06
CA ALA A 402 18.60 -9.36 9.18
C ALA A 402 19.64 -8.68 8.26
N GLU A 403 20.73 -9.37 7.91
CA GLU A 403 21.73 -8.89 6.96
C GLU A 403 21.11 -8.57 5.58
N ALA A 404 20.18 -9.39 5.08
CA ALA A 404 19.51 -9.16 3.82
C ALA A 404 18.62 -7.92 3.88
N SER A 405 17.79 -7.80 4.95
CA SER A 405 16.90 -6.67 5.16
C SER A 405 17.67 -5.35 5.32
N GLN A 406 18.75 -5.36 6.11
CA GLN A 406 19.63 -4.21 6.27
C GLN A 406 20.40 -3.89 4.99
N GLY A 407 20.83 -4.93 4.27
CA GLY A 407 21.57 -4.80 3.01
C GLY A 407 20.77 -4.07 1.93
N ILE A 408 19.54 -4.50 1.69
CA ILE A 408 18.67 -3.90 0.65
C ILE A 408 18.25 -2.47 1.00
N ALA A 409 18.17 -2.16 2.29
CA ALA A 409 17.77 -0.85 2.80
C ALA A 409 18.90 0.20 2.78
N ARG A 410 20.13 -0.20 2.46
CA ARG A 410 21.29 0.69 2.48
C ARG A 410 21.16 1.82 1.46
N ASN A 411 21.73 2.97 1.83
CA ASN A 411 21.94 4.06 0.89
C ASN A 411 22.85 3.58 -0.25
N PRO A 412 22.43 3.69 -1.52
CA PRO A 412 23.24 3.27 -2.68
C PRO A 412 24.53 4.08 -2.83
N ILE A 413 24.63 5.28 -2.23
CA ILE A 413 25.83 6.11 -2.22
C ILE A 413 26.53 5.96 -0.87
N PRO A 414 27.62 5.16 -0.79
CA PRO A 414 28.38 4.99 0.45
C PRO A 414 28.90 6.33 0.98
N HIS A 415 28.90 6.48 2.30
CA HIS A 415 29.43 7.67 3.01
C HIS A 415 28.71 9.01 2.74
N ALA A 416 27.73 9.06 1.83
CA ALA A 416 26.94 10.28 1.65
C ALA A 416 25.87 10.39 2.74
N PRO A 417 25.68 11.58 3.36
CA PRO A 417 24.55 11.80 4.24
C PRO A 417 23.23 11.49 3.52
N PHE A 418 22.31 10.81 4.19
CA PHE A 418 21.02 10.41 3.59
C PHE A 418 20.21 11.62 3.06
N ALA A 419 20.36 12.77 3.71
CA ALA A 419 19.77 14.03 3.25
C ALA A 419 20.31 14.49 1.88
N ALA A 420 21.60 14.30 1.61
CA ALA A 420 22.19 14.61 0.30
C ALA A 420 21.64 13.69 -0.78
N TRP A 421 21.53 12.39 -0.48
CA TRP A 421 20.94 11.42 -1.40
C TRP A 421 19.47 11.78 -1.71
N ARG A 422 18.68 12.12 -0.72
CA ARG A 422 17.29 12.56 -0.89
C ARG A 422 17.20 13.80 -1.79
N TRP A 423 18.08 14.78 -1.59
CA TRP A 423 18.10 15.98 -2.41
C TRP A 423 18.47 15.69 -3.88
N ILE A 424 19.50 14.87 -4.11
CA ILE A 424 19.94 14.46 -5.46
C ILE A 424 18.83 13.69 -6.15
N ALA A 425 18.24 12.69 -5.48
CA ALA A 425 17.18 11.85 -6.02
C ALA A 425 15.94 12.68 -6.38
N ALA A 426 15.50 13.59 -5.51
CA ALA A 426 14.38 14.48 -5.80
C ALA A 426 14.66 15.39 -7.00
N LYS A 427 15.85 16.00 -7.07
CA LYS A 427 16.22 16.90 -8.18
C LYS A 427 16.30 16.14 -9.50
N THR A 428 16.88 14.94 -9.50
CA THR A 428 17.03 14.09 -10.68
C THR A 428 15.66 13.60 -11.17
N ALA A 429 14.85 13.03 -10.28
CA ALA A 429 13.51 12.55 -10.62
C ALA A 429 12.61 13.68 -11.15
N ASN A 430 12.62 14.85 -10.49
CA ASN A 430 11.78 15.98 -10.92
C ASN A 430 12.13 16.47 -12.33
N ARG A 431 13.42 16.53 -12.70
CA ARG A 431 13.85 17.04 -14.01
C ARG A 431 13.86 15.97 -15.09
N GLN A 432 14.50 14.83 -14.82
CA GLN A 432 14.77 13.82 -15.84
C GLN A 432 13.59 12.86 -16.03
N MET A 433 12.79 12.65 -15.02
CA MET A 433 11.64 11.77 -15.13
C MET A 433 10.36 12.57 -15.41
N TRP A 434 9.98 13.50 -14.53
CA TRP A 434 8.68 14.14 -14.61
C TRP A 434 8.60 15.26 -15.65
N ASP A 435 9.55 16.19 -15.64
CA ASP A 435 9.58 17.28 -16.65
C ASP A 435 9.76 16.72 -18.08
N LYS A 436 10.63 15.70 -18.22
CA LYS A 436 10.86 15.06 -19.52
C LYS A 436 9.61 14.35 -20.03
N ARG A 437 8.98 13.48 -19.20
CA ARG A 437 7.75 12.76 -19.60
C ARG A 437 6.59 13.70 -19.86
N ALA A 438 6.48 14.80 -19.13
CA ALA A 438 5.48 15.82 -19.40
C ALA A 438 5.70 16.49 -20.76
N ALA A 439 6.94 16.84 -21.09
CA ALA A 439 7.30 17.43 -22.38
C ALA A 439 7.05 16.46 -23.54
N GLU A 440 7.35 15.18 -23.39
CA GLU A 440 7.04 14.12 -24.37
C GLU A 440 5.54 14.01 -24.65
N ASN A 441 4.67 14.35 -23.68
CA ASN A 441 3.23 14.44 -23.83
C ASN A 441 2.71 15.85 -24.18
N GLY A 442 3.60 16.78 -24.57
CA GLY A 442 3.23 18.14 -24.97
C GLY A 442 2.73 19.03 -23.82
N LEU A 443 3.07 18.70 -22.57
CA LEU A 443 2.67 19.47 -21.41
C LEU A 443 3.74 20.48 -20.99
N SER A 444 3.32 21.72 -20.78
CA SER A 444 4.15 22.75 -20.10
C SER A 444 4.14 22.56 -18.59
N LYS A 445 5.13 23.14 -17.90
CA LYS A 445 5.18 23.14 -16.42
C LYS A 445 3.92 23.72 -15.78
N SER A 446 3.35 24.78 -16.37
CA SER A 446 2.11 25.38 -15.85
C SER A 446 0.92 24.40 -15.96
N LYS A 447 0.81 23.65 -17.04
CA LYS A 447 -0.22 22.61 -17.19
C LYS A 447 -0.06 21.48 -16.17
N MET A 448 1.18 21.11 -15.81
CA MET A 448 1.44 20.11 -14.77
C MET A 448 0.89 20.50 -13.40
N LEU A 449 0.75 21.80 -13.12
CA LEU A 449 0.23 22.34 -11.88
C LEU A 449 -1.29 22.51 -11.87
N ALA A 450 -2.02 22.05 -12.91
CA ALA A 450 -3.48 22.17 -12.99
C ALA A 450 -4.18 21.61 -11.75
N GLN A 451 -5.22 22.29 -11.30
CA GLN A 451 -6.05 21.98 -10.13
C GLN A 451 -7.51 21.74 -10.55
N PRO A 452 -7.82 20.61 -11.22
CA PRO A 452 -9.12 20.41 -11.85
C PRO A 452 -10.31 20.37 -10.88
N TYR A 453 -10.06 20.08 -9.60
CA TYR A 453 -11.11 19.98 -8.57
C TYR A 453 -11.19 21.19 -7.63
N ARG A 454 -10.38 22.23 -7.90
CA ARG A 454 -10.43 23.46 -7.11
C ARG A 454 -11.77 24.15 -7.31
N ASN A 455 -12.52 24.37 -6.22
CA ASN A 455 -13.62 25.34 -6.27
C ASN A 455 -13.04 26.72 -6.54
N MET A 456 -13.50 27.37 -7.60
CA MET A 456 -13.40 28.81 -7.68
C MET A 456 -14.44 29.40 -6.73
N ARG A 457 -14.24 29.25 -5.43
CA ARG A 457 -14.93 30.08 -4.44
C ARG A 457 -14.26 31.46 -4.53
N ASN A 458 -15.01 32.41 -4.99
CA ASN A 458 -14.67 33.83 -4.98
C ASN A 458 -14.25 34.28 -3.58
#